data_e5d4c3d093acbf4753a80672c5e80070
#
_entry.id   e5d4c3d093acbf4753a80672c5e80070
#
_cell.length_a   1.000
_cell.length_b   1.000
_cell.length_c   1.000
_cell.angle_alpha   90.00
_cell.angle_beta   90.00
_cell.angle_gamma   90.00
#
_symmetry.space_group_name_H-M   'P 1'
#
loop_
_entity.id
_entity.type
_entity.pdbx_description
1 polymer ?
#
loop_
_entity_poly.entity_id
_entity_poly.type
_entity_poly.pdbx_seq_one_letter_code
_entity_poly.pdbx_strand_id
1 'polypeptide(L)'
;NSAYEYQKTDEFRCMRISHEPSIWVGDRGTWQFMVNTSKDYNTNDDYGLGTLKANFSHDNEVAKAHYYKVSFDGNGGDAANSQIELTPTSHGAVVRFTYNNTANKSVIFDCANGGSRTEYSGNTFKTYSDHTGNGSKRMYIYGEFSETPKGTKINDRKSIASFNSNRVTMKEEFGA
;
A
#
# COMPACT_ATOMS: atom_id res chain seq x y z
N ASN A 1 12.05 8.72 11.41
CA ASN A 1 13.38 8.35 10.95
C ASN A 1 13.78 9.18 9.73
N SER A 2 15.04 9.56 9.64
CA SER A 2 15.59 10.22 8.45
C SER A 2 15.52 9.26 7.25
N ALA A 3 15.26 9.79 6.07
CA ALA A 3 15.27 8.99 4.85
C ALA A 3 16.68 8.43 4.52
N TYR A 4 17.68 8.86 5.24
CA TYR A 4 19.08 8.49 5.04
C TYR A 4 19.68 7.65 6.19
N GLU A 5 18.88 7.36 7.23
CA GLU A 5 19.34 6.53 8.33
C GLU A 5 18.94 5.07 8.10
N TYR A 6 19.93 4.21 8.12
CA TYR A 6 19.73 2.77 8.13
C TYR A 6 19.44 2.30 9.56
N GLN A 7 18.31 1.62 9.72
CA GLN A 7 17.95 0.93 10.95
C GLN A 7 17.81 -0.56 10.63
N LYS A 8 18.52 -1.43 11.32
CA LYS A 8 18.48 -2.88 11.04
C LYS A 8 17.06 -3.44 11.22
N THR A 9 16.35 -2.96 12.21
CA THR A 9 14.97 -3.31 12.52
C THR A 9 14.18 -2.05 12.78
N ASP A 10 12.99 -1.93 12.25
CA ASP A 10 12.13 -0.77 12.45
C ASP A 10 10.67 -1.11 12.15
N GLU A 11 9.79 -0.13 12.26
CA GLU A 11 8.41 -0.22 11.82
C GLU A 11 8.31 0.09 10.33
N PHE A 12 7.87 -0.88 9.56
CA PHE A 12 7.46 -0.67 8.18
C PHE A 12 6.05 -0.07 8.16
N ARG A 13 5.90 1.07 7.52
CA ARG A 13 4.63 1.81 7.51
C ARG A 13 3.77 1.49 6.30
N CYS A 14 4.34 1.60 5.13
CA CYS A 14 3.63 1.40 3.87
C CYS A 14 4.57 1.44 2.67
N MET A 15 4.07 0.96 1.54
CA MET A 15 4.59 1.31 0.23
C MET A 15 4.00 2.66 -0.18
N ARG A 16 4.81 3.51 -0.79
CA ARG A 16 4.41 4.86 -1.21
C ARG A 16 4.78 5.11 -2.65
N ILE A 17 3.95 5.89 -3.31
CA ILE A 17 4.19 6.40 -4.65
C ILE A 17 4.36 7.90 -4.57
N SER A 18 5.34 8.39 -5.29
CA SER A 18 5.69 9.80 -5.37
C SER A 18 5.82 10.23 -6.82
N HIS A 19 5.40 11.44 -7.16
CA HIS A 19 5.59 12.03 -8.49
C HIS A 19 7.05 12.38 -8.76
N GLU A 20 7.78 12.72 -7.73
CA GLU A 20 9.15 13.17 -7.82
C GLU A 20 10.06 12.37 -6.88
N PRO A 21 11.30 12.10 -7.27
CA PRO A 21 12.23 11.34 -6.45
C PRO A 21 12.74 12.11 -5.23
N SER A 22 12.47 13.42 -5.15
CA SER A 22 12.99 14.26 -4.07
C SER A 22 12.05 14.33 -2.87
N ILE A 23 12.56 13.96 -1.71
CA ILE A 23 11.85 14.08 -0.43
C ILE A 23 11.71 15.54 0.07
N TRP A 24 12.44 16.47 -0.55
CA TRP A 24 12.52 17.88 -0.13
C TRP A 24 11.42 18.75 -0.71
N VAL A 25 10.80 18.35 -1.79
CA VAL A 25 9.72 19.11 -2.45
C VAL A 25 8.32 18.83 -1.93
N GLY A 26 8.21 18.09 -0.83
CA GLY A 26 6.92 17.82 -0.19
C GLY A 26 6.06 16.76 -0.89
N ASP A 27 6.52 16.19 -1.98
CA ASP A 27 5.82 15.18 -2.76
C ASP A 27 6.06 13.76 -2.22
N ARG A 28 5.77 13.56 -0.94
CA ARG A 28 5.90 12.25 -0.34
C ARG A 28 4.59 11.53 -0.30
N GLY A 29 4.53 10.45 -1.08
CA GLY A 29 3.53 9.43 -0.86
C GLY A 29 2.11 9.97 -0.89
N THR A 30 1.75 10.58 -1.99
CA THR A 30 0.38 11.01 -2.22
C THR A 30 -0.57 9.83 -2.20
N TRP A 31 -0.10 8.67 -2.63
CA TRP A 31 -0.82 7.41 -2.53
C TRP A 31 0.04 6.33 -1.89
N GLN A 32 -0.53 5.57 -0.99
CA GLN A 32 0.17 4.58 -0.20
C GLN A 32 -0.71 3.35 0.03
N PHE A 33 -0.07 2.20 0.20
CA PHE A 33 -0.77 0.96 0.49
C PHE A 33 0.03 0.04 1.41
N MET A 34 -0.68 -0.83 2.12
CA MET A 34 -0.10 -1.80 3.04
C MET A 34 -0.98 -3.03 3.17
N VAL A 35 -0.37 -4.20 3.32
CA VAL A 35 -1.08 -5.42 3.71
C VAL A 35 -1.57 -5.30 5.14
N ASN A 36 -2.72 -5.93 5.40
CA ASN A 36 -3.25 -6.07 6.74
C ASN A 36 -3.76 -7.49 6.97
N THR A 37 -3.32 -8.08 8.08
CA THR A 37 -3.64 -9.46 8.47
C THR A 37 -4.29 -9.56 9.85
N SER A 38 -4.23 -8.50 10.66
CA SER A 38 -4.59 -8.55 12.09
C SER A 38 -6.00 -8.05 12.41
N LYS A 39 -6.52 -7.11 11.63
CA LYS A 39 -7.77 -6.44 11.97
C LYS A 39 -8.82 -6.61 10.89
N ASP A 40 -10.01 -7.00 11.29
CA ASP A 40 -11.19 -6.81 10.46
C ASP A 40 -11.70 -5.38 10.70
N TYR A 41 -11.33 -4.47 9.81
CA TYR A 41 -11.75 -3.09 9.90
C TYR A 41 -13.22 -2.94 9.57
N ASN A 42 -14.00 -2.51 10.53
CA ASN A 42 -15.37 -2.06 10.31
C ASN A 42 -15.39 -0.69 9.63
N THR A 43 -16.52 -0.35 9.01
CA THR A 43 -16.69 0.92 8.30
C THR A 43 -16.55 2.16 9.18
N ASN A 44 -16.67 2.01 10.49
CA ASN A 44 -16.56 3.10 11.48
C ASN A 44 -15.16 3.24 12.06
N ASP A 45 -14.24 2.33 11.76
CA ASP A 45 -12.89 2.38 12.29
C ASP A 45 -12.04 3.36 11.49
N ASP A 46 -11.23 4.13 12.19
CA ASP A 46 -10.20 4.97 11.55
C ASP A 46 -9.05 4.09 11.05
N TYR A 47 -9.30 3.35 9.97
CA TYR A 47 -8.25 2.60 9.32
C TYR A 47 -7.40 3.53 8.47
N GLY A 48 -6.24 3.84 8.93
CA GLY A 48 -5.25 4.60 8.19
C GLY A 48 -3.90 3.98 8.34
N LEU A 49 -3.06 4.18 7.34
CA LEU A 49 -1.69 3.64 7.38
C LEU A 49 -0.87 4.22 8.53
N GLY A 50 -1.29 5.36 9.09
CA GLY A 50 -0.68 5.93 10.30
C GLY A 50 -0.89 5.12 11.57
N THR A 51 -1.90 4.24 11.61
CA THR A 51 -2.21 3.38 12.77
C THR A 51 -1.73 1.95 12.61
N LEU A 52 -1.35 1.53 11.39
CA LEU A 52 -0.77 0.21 11.15
C LEU A 52 0.67 0.16 11.69
N LYS A 53 0.97 -0.94 12.35
CA LYS A 53 2.30 -1.23 12.87
C LYS A 53 2.75 -2.57 12.33
N ALA A 54 3.77 -2.55 11.49
CA ALA A 54 4.41 -3.74 10.97
C ALA A 54 5.88 -3.73 11.34
N ASN A 55 6.25 -4.60 12.27
CA ASN A 55 7.66 -4.79 12.60
C ASN A 55 8.33 -5.58 11.48
N PHE A 56 9.50 -5.15 11.05
CA PHE A 56 10.27 -5.84 10.04
C PHE A 56 11.77 -5.84 10.36
N SER A 57 12.52 -6.66 9.63
CA SER A 57 13.98 -6.66 9.64
C SER A 57 14.50 -6.62 8.22
N HIS A 58 15.56 -5.89 7.99
CA HIS A 58 16.30 -5.88 6.72
C HIS A 58 16.87 -7.27 6.34
N ASP A 59 16.99 -8.19 7.30
CA ASP A 59 17.33 -9.60 7.00
C ASP A 59 16.21 -10.31 6.19
N ASN A 60 14.97 -9.79 6.26
CA ASN A 60 13.79 -10.28 5.53
C ASN A 60 13.42 -9.40 4.32
N GLU A 61 14.34 -8.57 3.87
CA GLU A 61 14.16 -7.63 2.78
C GLU A 61 15.09 -7.94 1.59
N VAL A 62 14.60 -7.73 0.40
CA VAL A 62 15.41 -7.69 -0.83
C VAL A 62 15.09 -6.39 -1.55
N ALA A 63 16.10 -5.55 -1.70
CA ALA A 63 15.98 -4.27 -2.41
C ALA A 63 16.93 -4.26 -3.62
N LYS A 64 16.36 -4.23 -4.82
CA LYS A 64 17.07 -4.09 -6.10
C LYS A 64 16.36 -3.03 -6.93
N ALA A 65 17.03 -2.44 -7.88
CA ALA A 65 16.45 -1.38 -8.73
C ALA A 65 15.16 -1.80 -9.47
N HIS A 66 15.01 -3.07 -9.78
CA HIS A 66 13.89 -3.63 -10.52
C HIS A 66 12.98 -4.55 -9.70
N TYR A 67 13.29 -4.78 -8.43
CA TYR A 67 12.54 -5.69 -7.58
C TYR A 67 12.72 -5.36 -6.11
N TYR A 68 11.62 -5.25 -5.40
CA TYR A 68 11.59 -5.10 -3.96
C TYR A 68 10.79 -6.23 -3.32
N LYS A 69 11.24 -6.72 -2.19
CA LYS A 69 10.49 -7.67 -1.36
C LYS A 69 10.71 -7.38 0.11
N VAL A 70 9.65 -7.43 0.89
CA VAL A 70 9.68 -7.43 2.34
C VAL A 70 8.76 -8.52 2.88
N SER A 71 9.25 -9.29 3.86
CA SER A 71 8.47 -10.32 4.53
C SER A 71 8.30 -9.98 6.00
N PHE A 72 7.07 -10.16 6.49
CA PHE A 72 6.67 -9.97 7.88
C PHE A 72 6.41 -11.35 8.49
N ASP A 73 7.18 -11.72 9.50
CA ASP A 73 7.01 -12.97 10.24
C ASP A 73 5.83 -12.91 11.23
N GLY A 74 5.70 -13.88 12.12
CA GLY A 74 4.63 -13.92 13.13
C GLY A 74 4.65 -12.76 14.13
N ASN A 75 5.76 -12.03 14.23
CA ASN A 75 5.93 -10.82 15.06
C ASN A 75 5.69 -9.53 14.28
N GLY A 76 5.29 -9.62 13.02
CA GLY A 76 5.09 -8.50 12.10
C GLY A 76 3.90 -7.58 12.43
N GLY A 77 3.30 -7.70 13.61
CA GLY A 77 2.19 -6.83 14.02
C GLY A 77 0.98 -6.94 13.10
N ASP A 78 0.50 -5.80 12.61
CA ASP A 78 -0.68 -5.75 11.73
C ASP A 78 -0.46 -6.37 10.34
N ALA A 79 0.78 -6.63 9.95
CA ALA A 79 1.15 -7.32 8.71
C ALA A 79 1.71 -8.73 8.95
N ALA A 80 1.56 -9.28 10.15
CA ALA A 80 2.14 -10.57 10.51
C ALA A 80 1.81 -11.69 9.52
N ASN A 81 2.80 -12.55 9.25
CA ASN A 81 2.67 -13.66 8.32
C ASN A 81 2.27 -13.24 6.90
N SER A 82 2.80 -12.14 6.43
CA SER A 82 2.57 -11.67 5.06
C SER A 82 3.86 -11.24 4.35
N GLN A 83 3.74 -10.98 3.06
CA GLN A 83 4.84 -10.53 2.23
C GLN A 83 4.31 -9.58 1.15
N ILE A 84 5.11 -8.56 0.85
CA ILE A 84 4.92 -7.68 -0.30
C ILE A 84 6.10 -7.86 -1.24
N GLU A 85 5.81 -8.08 -2.51
CA GLU A 85 6.78 -8.05 -3.61
C GLU A 85 6.35 -6.99 -4.61
N LEU A 86 7.28 -6.24 -5.14
CA LEU A 86 7.00 -5.16 -6.08
C LEU A 86 8.04 -5.14 -7.21
N THR A 87 7.56 -5.01 -8.43
CA THR A 87 8.37 -4.74 -9.62
C THR A 87 7.86 -3.46 -10.26
N PRO A 88 8.64 -2.37 -10.23
CA PRO A 88 8.23 -1.10 -10.82
C PRO A 88 8.31 -1.14 -12.35
N THR A 89 7.50 -0.31 -12.98
CA THR A 89 7.58 0.07 -14.39
C THR A 89 7.80 1.57 -14.50
N SER A 90 7.87 2.12 -15.72
CA SER A 90 8.03 3.57 -15.92
C SER A 90 6.86 4.39 -15.38
N HIS A 91 5.64 3.85 -15.37
CA HIS A 91 4.42 4.56 -14.97
C HIS A 91 3.50 3.71 -14.09
N GLY A 92 4.04 2.73 -13.41
CA GLY A 92 3.23 1.86 -12.57
C GLY A 92 4.06 0.81 -11.85
N ALA A 93 3.37 -0.22 -11.35
CA ALA A 93 4.01 -1.36 -10.72
C ALA A 93 3.16 -2.63 -10.85
N VAL A 94 3.83 -3.76 -10.73
CA VAL A 94 3.19 -5.04 -10.41
C VAL A 94 3.54 -5.37 -8.97
N VAL A 95 2.52 -5.51 -8.14
CA VAL A 95 2.66 -5.80 -6.72
C VAL A 95 2.04 -7.16 -6.43
N ARG A 96 2.71 -7.98 -5.65
CA ARG A 96 2.17 -9.25 -5.15
C ARG A 96 2.08 -9.23 -3.65
N PHE A 97 0.91 -9.56 -3.14
CA PHE A 97 0.63 -9.75 -1.74
C PHE A 97 0.53 -11.24 -1.46
N THR A 98 1.26 -11.75 -0.48
CA THR A 98 1.19 -13.13 -0.04
C THR A 98 0.80 -13.16 1.44
N TYR A 99 -0.16 -14.02 1.78
CA TYR A 99 -0.72 -14.18 3.12
C TYR A 99 -0.51 -15.64 3.55
N ASN A 100 0.21 -15.86 4.65
CA ASN A 100 0.56 -17.18 5.14
C ASN A 100 -0.30 -17.53 6.36
N ASN A 101 -1.35 -18.32 6.13
CA ASN A 101 -2.25 -18.82 7.19
C ASN A 101 -2.89 -17.72 8.06
N THR A 102 -3.27 -16.63 7.44
CA THR A 102 -3.95 -15.51 8.12
C THR A 102 -5.45 -15.55 7.89
N ALA A 103 -6.25 -15.21 8.90
CA ALA A 103 -7.70 -15.12 8.79
C ALA A 103 -8.10 -13.91 7.91
N ASN A 104 -7.45 -12.78 8.13
CA ASN A 104 -7.65 -11.55 7.36
C ASN A 104 -6.61 -11.43 6.26
N LYS A 105 -7.06 -11.15 5.06
CA LYS A 105 -6.24 -10.99 3.86
C LYS A 105 -6.72 -9.73 3.16
N SER A 106 -6.13 -8.61 3.50
CA SER A 106 -6.56 -7.33 2.95
C SER A 106 -5.40 -6.41 2.62
N VAL A 107 -5.67 -5.47 1.73
CA VAL A 107 -4.80 -4.34 1.42
C VAL A 107 -5.54 -3.07 1.76
N ILE A 108 -4.88 -2.19 2.49
CA ILE A 108 -5.36 -0.86 2.81
C ILE A 108 -4.68 0.12 1.87
N PHE A 109 -5.48 1.00 1.28
CA PHE A 109 -5.03 2.13 0.48
C PHE A 109 -5.34 3.43 1.22
N ASP A 110 -4.43 4.38 1.16
CA ASP A 110 -4.60 5.70 1.77
C ASP A 110 -4.04 6.78 0.85
N CYS A 111 -4.87 7.75 0.52
CA CYS A 111 -4.48 8.95 -0.21
C CYS A 111 -4.11 10.04 0.79
N ALA A 112 -2.86 10.10 1.20
CA ALA A 112 -2.38 10.79 2.40
C ALA A 112 -2.69 12.29 2.46
N ASN A 113 -2.87 12.98 1.35
CA ASN A 113 -2.85 14.44 1.30
C ASN A 113 -4.07 15.09 0.64
N GLY A 114 -5.19 14.41 0.49
CA GLY A 114 -6.32 15.04 -0.14
C GLY A 114 -7.49 14.12 -0.36
N GLY A 115 -8.63 14.70 -0.67
CA GLY A 115 -9.84 13.94 -0.97
C GLY A 115 -9.57 13.04 -2.15
N SER A 116 -9.66 11.75 -1.93
CA SER A 116 -9.72 10.78 -3.00
C SER A 116 -11.07 10.09 -2.93
N ARG A 117 -11.50 9.66 -4.06
CA ARG A 117 -12.65 8.79 -4.15
C ARG A 117 -12.22 7.53 -4.87
N THR A 118 -12.12 6.44 -4.13
CA THR A 118 -11.85 5.13 -4.72
C THR A 118 -13.16 4.54 -5.22
N GLU A 119 -13.16 4.05 -6.45
CA GLU A 119 -14.26 3.33 -7.06
C GLU A 119 -13.79 1.94 -7.42
N TYR A 120 -14.51 0.91 -6.96
CA TYR A 120 -14.24 -0.49 -7.30
C TYR A 120 -15.27 -0.99 -8.32
N SER A 121 -14.79 -1.76 -9.30
CA SER A 121 -15.63 -2.42 -10.30
C SER A 121 -15.06 -3.80 -10.63
N GLY A 122 -15.72 -4.85 -10.12
CA GLY A 122 -15.17 -6.22 -10.23
C GLY A 122 -13.78 -6.31 -9.58
N ASN A 123 -12.80 -6.71 -10.35
CA ASN A 123 -11.39 -6.81 -9.90
C ASN A 123 -10.57 -5.53 -10.14
N THR A 124 -11.18 -4.45 -10.58
CA THR A 124 -10.50 -3.18 -10.84
C THR A 124 -10.86 -2.10 -9.83
N PHE A 125 -9.98 -1.13 -9.69
CA PHE A 125 -10.27 0.10 -8.95
C PHE A 125 -9.69 1.32 -9.66
N LYS A 126 -10.33 2.46 -9.41
CA LYS A 126 -9.85 3.79 -9.81
C LYS A 126 -9.84 4.69 -8.59
N THR A 127 -8.83 5.49 -8.49
CA THR A 127 -8.73 6.50 -7.43
C THR A 127 -7.89 7.68 -7.90
N TYR A 128 -7.86 8.74 -7.12
CA TYR A 128 -6.94 9.83 -7.33
C TYR A 128 -6.40 10.33 -5.99
N SER A 129 -5.26 10.95 -6.02
CA SER A 129 -4.66 11.62 -4.88
C SER A 129 -4.26 13.04 -5.27
N ASP A 130 -4.66 14.00 -4.44
CA ASP A 130 -4.31 15.39 -4.64
C ASP A 130 -2.98 15.68 -3.93
N HIS A 131 -2.06 16.29 -4.64
CA HIS A 131 -0.80 16.75 -4.09
C HIS A 131 -0.95 18.18 -3.56
N THR A 132 -0.46 18.42 -2.34
CA THR A 132 -0.56 19.75 -1.68
C THR A 132 0.71 20.57 -1.75
N GLY A 133 1.74 20.12 -2.45
CA GLY A 133 3.00 20.84 -2.65
C GLY A 133 2.92 21.93 -3.73
N ASN A 134 4.07 22.42 -4.18
CA ASN A 134 4.19 23.49 -5.18
C ASN A 134 3.45 23.17 -6.50
N GLY A 135 2.23 23.67 -6.61
CA GLY A 135 1.34 23.42 -7.73
C GLY A 135 0.48 22.18 -7.49
N SER A 136 -0.76 22.40 -7.05
CA SER A 136 -1.76 21.34 -6.83
C SER A 136 -1.91 20.48 -8.07
N LYS A 137 -1.31 19.30 -8.06
CA LYS A 137 -1.43 18.31 -9.14
C LYS A 137 -2.20 17.11 -8.62
N ARG A 138 -3.05 16.56 -9.48
CA ARG A 138 -3.79 15.34 -9.19
C ARG A 138 -3.11 14.18 -9.87
N MET A 139 -2.85 13.11 -9.13
CA MET A 139 -2.40 11.83 -9.66
C MET A 139 -3.60 10.89 -9.71
N TYR A 140 -3.85 10.33 -10.87
CA TYR A 140 -4.86 9.29 -11.06
C TYR A 140 -4.19 7.93 -10.99
N ILE A 141 -4.86 7.00 -10.34
CA ILE A 141 -4.41 5.62 -10.18
C ILE A 141 -5.48 4.69 -10.72
N TYR A 142 -5.08 3.77 -11.59
CA TYR A 142 -5.88 2.64 -12.00
C TYR A 142 -5.19 1.36 -11.53
N GLY A 143 -5.97 0.44 -10.98
CA GLY A 143 -5.44 -0.85 -10.53
C GLY A 143 -6.35 -2.01 -10.91
N GLU A 144 -5.71 -3.18 -11.10
CA GLU A 144 -6.37 -4.44 -11.39
C GLU A 144 -5.79 -5.54 -10.51
N PHE A 145 -6.67 -6.22 -9.76
CA PHE A 145 -6.31 -7.39 -8.97
C PHE A 145 -6.44 -8.68 -9.77
N SER A 146 -5.68 -9.69 -9.43
CA SER A 146 -5.78 -11.04 -10.02
C SER A 146 -7.08 -11.77 -9.64
N GLU A 147 -7.84 -11.26 -8.67
CA GLU A 147 -9.17 -11.76 -8.30
C GLU A 147 -10.08 -10.59 -7.89
N THR A 148 -11.37 -10.78 -8.02
CA THR A 148 -12.35 -9.83 -7.47
C THR A 148 -12.29 -9.85 -5.94
N PRO A 149 -12.13 -8.70 -5.28
CA PRO A 149 -12.18 -8.64 -3.83
C PRO A 149 -13.48 -9.24 -3.28
N LYS A 150 -13.39 -10.05 -2.23
CA LYS A 150 -14.57 -10.57 -1.54
C LYS A 150 -15.38 -9.49 -0.80
N GLY A 151 -14.74 -8.36 -0.53
CA GLY A 151 -15.33 -7.19 0.10
C GLY A 151 -14.45 -5.97 -0.05
N THR A 152 -15.09 -4.82 -0.15
CA THR A 152 -14.43 -3.52 -0.21
C THR A 152 -15.09 -2.57 0.77
N LYS A 153 -14.30 -1.69 1.36
CA LYS A 153 -14.79 -0.61 2.23
C LYS A 153 -14.12 0.68 1.79
N ILE A 154 -14.88 1.75 1.79
CA ILE A 154 -14.40 3.08 1.40
C ILE A 154 -14.81 4.06 2.49
N ASN A 155 -13.87 4.82 2.98
CA ASN A 155 -14.10 5.88 3.94
C ASN A 155 -13.19 7.07 3.59
N ASP A 156 -13.81 8.14 3.07
CA ASP A 156 -13.10 9.34 2.65
C ASP A 156 -11.92 9.00 1.71
N ARG A 157 -10.69 9.32 2.10
CA ARG A 157 -9.46 9.10 1.35
C ARG A 157 -8.91 7.66 1.45
N LYS A 158 -9.52 6.81 2.23
CA LYS A 158 -9.04 5.46 2.54
C LYS A 158 -9.94 4.41 1.93
N SER A 159 -9.37 3.30 1.53
CA SER A 159 -10.14 2.14 1.11
C SER A 159 -9.46 0.83 1.48
N ILE A 160 -10.26 -0.23 1.59
CA ILE A 160 -9.77 -1.58 1.87
C ILE A 160 -10.34 -2.52 0.84
N ALA A 161 -9.49 -3.39 0.31
CA ALA A 161 -9.88 -4.55 -0.47
C ALA A 161 -9.48 -5.83 0.27
N SER A 162 -10.43 -6.73 0.48
CA SER A 162 -10.23 -8.01 1.16
C SER A 162 -10.37 -9.17 0.17
N PHE A 163 -9.60 -10.24 0.39
CA PHE A 163 -9.45 -11.33 -0.57
C PHE A 163 -9.69 -12.71 0.05
N ASN A 164 -9.97 -13.69 -0.81
CA ASN A 164 -10.05 -15.10 -0.42
C ASN A 164 -8.70 -15.80 -0.58
N SER A 165 -7.97 -15.47 -1.65
CA SER A 165 -6.70 -16.12 -1.99
C SER A 165 -5.57 -15.74 -1.05
N ASN A 166 -4.67 -16.69 -0.84
CA ASN A 166 -3.43 -16.45 -0.10
C ASN A 166 -2.40 -15.67 -0.92
N ARG A 167 -2.62 -15.49 -2.21
CA ARG A 167 -1.73 -14.75 -3.11
C ARG A 167 -2.56 -13.93 -4.09
N VAL A 168 -2.39 -12.63 -4.03
CA VAL A 168 -3.07 -11.67 -4.89
C VAL A 168 -2.03 -10.80 -5.58
N THR A 169 -2.17 -10.64 -6.87
CA THR A 169 -1.34 -9.71 -7.66
C THR A 169 -2.18 -8.50 -8.02
N MET A 170 -1.60 -7.34 -7.87
CA MET A 170 -2.15 -6.05 -8.29
C MET A 170 -1.24 -5.47 -9.38
N LYS A 171 -1.83 -5.10 -10.49
CA LYS A 171 -1.18 -4.22 -11.47
C LYS A 171 -1.73 -2.83 -11.26
N GLU A 172 -0.86 -1.85 -11.26
CA GLU A 172 -1.25 -0.46 -11.07
C GLU A 172 -0.54 0.44 -12.08
N GLU A 173 -1.25 1.46 -12.53
CA GLU A 173 -0.79 2.48 -13.46
C GLU A 173 -1.12 3.86 -12.91
N PHE A 174 -0.22 4.80 -13.14
CA PHE A 174 -0.30 6.17 -12.67
C PHE A 174 -0.30 7.12 -13.86
N GLY A 175 -1.17 8.14 -13.77
CA GLY A 175 -1.26 9.23 -14.73
C GLY A 175 -1.47 10.57 -14.01
N ALA A 176 -1.02 11.64 -14.63
CA ALA A 176 -1.23 13.02 -14.18
C ALA A 176 -2.28 13.70 -15.05
#